data_0699bcc57b037da62c061224d4422d05
#
_entry.id   0699bcc57b037da62c061224d4422d05
#
_cell.length_a   1.000
_cell.length_b   1.000
_cell.length_c   1.000
_cell.angle_alpha   90.00
_cell.angle_beta   90.00
_cell.angle_gamma   90.00
#
_symmetry.space_group_name_H-M   'P 1'
#
loop_
_entity.id
_entity.type
_entity.pdbx_description
1 polymer ?
#
loop_
_entity_poly.entity_id
_entity_poly.type
_entity_poly.pdbx_seq_one_letter_code
_entity_poly.pdbx_strand_id
1 'polypeptide(L)'
;MINNMFRTLKAEEIEVRVQSVKNGKANMLLYIDSRAVTKLLDETVGPMNWQTEFYEVNGQTIGKLGIWDGEKQQWIWKSDTGTESNIEAVKGLISDVYKRMISRWGVVELYSSPKIILDDDGYGNTGYRVSEILYDGERNITHLVLVNRFGKEVFRWDEGQRPQVVQTTQRAVAPQNVQTDALDYVVETEMDKLKRFYQSKFRTMSPEEQKVFTEFKDFYKNKIEKSGWKGNTFDVDNLWLRWKNNNMKTQTK
;
A
#
# COMPACT_ATOMS: atom_id res chain seq x y z
N MET A 1 13.44 25.01 -15.60
CA MET A 1 13.20 23.56 -15.84
C MET A 1 13.94 22.84 -14.74
N ILE A 2 13.23 22.05 -13.92
CA ILE A 2 13.88 21.17 -12.93
C ILE A 2 14.55 20.08 -13.77
N ASN A 3 15.87 20.13 -13.85
CA ASN A 3 16.65 19.11 -14.56
C ASN A 3 16.54 17.81 -13.74
N ASN A 4 15.54 17.00 -14.03
CA ASN A 4 15.31 15.78 -13.29
C ASN A 4 16.27 14.73 -13.85
N MET A 5 17.23 14.32 -13.02
CA MET A 5 18.27 13.36 -13.41
C MET A 5 17.71 11.96 -13.68
N PHE A 6 16.57 11.60 -13.07
CA PHE A 6 15.95 10.30 -13.23
C PHE A 6 14.94 10.28 -14.39
N ARG A 7 14.86 9.15 -15.11
CA ARG A 7 13.73 8.90 -16.02
C ARG A 7 12.43 8.72 -15.23
N THR A 8 11.29 8.76 -15.91
CA THR A 8 10.00 8.40 -15.33
C THR A 8 9.91 6.88 -15.05
N LEU A 9 9.04 6.51 -14.12
CA LEU A 9 8.78 5.12 -13.74
C LEU A 9 8.06 4.37 -14.87
N LYS A 10 8.42 3.11 -15.08
CA LYS A 10 7.71 2.20 -15.97
C LYS A 10 6.57 1.50 -15.24
N ALA A 11 5.57 1.01 -15.97
CA ALA A 11 4.41 0.32 -15.41
C ALA A 11 4.80 -0.84 -14.48
N GLU A 12 5.78 -1.65 -14.87
CA GLU A 12 6.29 -2.79 -14.10
C GLU A 12 7.07 -2.42 -12.83
N GLU A 13 7.42 -1.16 -12.65
CA GLU A 13 8.12 -0.62 -11.48
C GLU A 13 7.17 -0.10 -10.41
N ILE A 14 5.87 -0.12 -10.71
CA ILE A 14 4.82 0.44 -9.86
C ILE A 14 3.95 -0.69 -9.30
N GLU A 15 3.90 -0.79 -7.98
CA GLU A 15 2.99 -1.66 -7.26
C GLU A 15 1.66 -0.97 -7.02
N VAL A 16 0.57 -1.74 -7.10
CA VAL A 16 -0.79 -1.29 -6.77
C VAL A 16 -1.20 -1.96 -5.46
N ARG A 17 -1.58 -1.17 -4.46
CA ARG A 17 -1.96 -1.68 -3.14
C ARG A 17 -3.32 -1.15 -2.70
N VAL A 18 -4.08 -2.00 -2.01
CA VAL A 18 -5.28 -1.57 -1.30
C VAL A 18 -4.85 -0.77 -0.06
N GLN A 19 -5.21 0.49 -0.01
CA GLN A 19 -5.01 1.34 1.16
C GLN A 19 -6.10 1.10 2.20
N SER A 20 -7.35 1.07 1.76
CA SER A 20 -8.52 0.88 2.62
C SER A 20 -9.69 0.29 1.83
N VAL A 21 -10.56 -0.42 2.53
CA VAL A 21 -11.82 -0.91 1.96
C VAL A 21 -12.99 -0.34 2.77
N LYS A 22 -13.95 0.28 2.09
CA LYS A 22 -15.16 0.83 2.70
C LYS A 22 -16.37 0.57 1.80
N ASN A 23 -17.44 0.02 2.36
CA ASN A 23 -18.70 -0.26 1.64
C ASN A 23 -18.50 -1.06 0.34
N GLY A 24 -17.61 -2.07 0.36
CA GLY A 24 -17.31 -2.89 -0.81
C GLY A 24 -16.48 -2.19 -1.90
N LYS A 25 -15.92 -1.01 -1.60
CA LYS A 25 -15.02 -0.26 -2.48
C LYS A 25 -13.61 -0.25 -1.89
N ALA A 26 -12.62 -0.60 -2.69
CA ALA A 26 -11.21 -0.55 -2.36
C ALA A 26 -10.61 0.77 -2.88
N ASN A 27 -10.03 1.56 -1.97
CA ASN A 27 -9.20 2.70 -2.34
C ASN A 27 -7.78 2.18 -2.59
N MET A 28 -7.26 2.44 -3.79
CA MET A 28 -5.96 1.93 -4.21
C MET A 28 -4.91 3.02 -4.16
N LEU A 29 -3.67 2.64 -3.84
CA LEU A 29 -2.50 3.50 -3.96
C LEU A 29 -1.45 2.88 -4.87
N LEU A 30 -0.73 3.74 -5.57
CA LEU A 30 0.46 3.37 -6.33
C LEU A 30 1.71 3.54 -5.47
N TYR A 31 2.61 2.57 -5.52
CA TYR A 31 3.89 2.59 -4.83
C TYR A 31 5.01 2.21 -5.78
N ILE A 32 6.18 2.77 -5.59
CA ILE A 32 7.39 2.29 -6.27
C ILE A 32 7.89 1.01 -5.58
N ASP A 33 8.31 0.00 -6.34
CA ASP A 33 9.05 -1.16 -5.80
C ASP A 33 10.46 -0.72 -5.35
N SER A 34 10.93 -1.19 -4.20
CA SER A 34 12.27 -0.87 -3.72
C SER A 34 13.39 -1.37 -4.64
N ARG A 35 13.17 -2.48 -5.37
CA ARG A 35 14.10 -2.97 -6.41
C ARG A 35 14.13 -2.05 -7.62
N ALA A 36 12.99 -1.44 -7.95
CA ALA A 36 12.93 -0.41 -9.00
C ALA A 36 13.71 0.84 -8.60
N VAL A 37 13.70 1.23 -7.31
CA VAL A 37 14.54 2.33 -6.79
C VAL A 37 16.02 2.03 -7.01
N THR A 38 16.48 0.83 -6.61
CA THR A 38 17.88 0.40 -6.83
C THR A 38 18.25 0.46 -8.30
N LYS A 39 17.43 -0.15 -9.16
CA LYS A 39 17.66 -0.16 -10.61
C LYS A 39 17.74 1.26 -11.20
N LEU A 40 16.84 2.14 -10.78
CA LEU A 40 16.79 3.52 -11.23
C LEU A 40 18.05 4.31 -10.83
N LEU A 41 18.55 4.08 -9.61
CA LEU A 41 19.83 4.65 -9.16
C LEU A 41 21.00 4.12 -9.95
N ASP A 42 21.10 2.80 -10.14
CA ASP A 42 22.16 2.16 -10.91
C ASP A 42 22.18 2.64 -12.37
N GLU A 43 21.02 2.75 -13.00
CA GLU A 43 20.88 3.24 -14.38
C GLU A 43 21.27 4.72 -14.51
N THR A 44 20.98 5.54 -13.49
CA THR A 44 21.13 6.99 -13.57
C THR A 44 22.51 7.46 -13.18
N VAL A 45 23.06 6.98 -12.07
CA VAL A 45 24.33 7.46 -11.52
C VAL A 45 25.42 6.38 -11.50
N GLY A 46 25.06 5.14 -11.77
CA GLY A 46 25.96 3.98 -11.66
C GLY A 46 26.01 3.42 -10.25
N PRO A 47 26.24 2.09 -10.12
CA PRO A 47 26.12 1.39 -8.84
C PRO A 47 27.15 1.79 -7.78
N MET A 48 28.25 2.43 -8.19
CA MET A 48 29.30 2.89 -7.27
C MET A 48 29.16 4.36 -6.84
N ASN A 49 28.17 5.06 -7.39
CA ASN A 49 28.00 6.50 -7.17
C ASN A 49 26.76 6.83 -6.31
N TRP A 50 26.20 5.86 -5.64
CA TRP A 50 25.16 6.08 -4.63
C TRP A 50 25.37 5.16 -3.43
N GLN A 51 24.87 5.56 -2.28
CA GLN A 51 24.91 4.79 -1.04
C GLN A 51 23.80 5.21 -0.08
N THR A 52 23.48 4.33 0.86
CA THR A 52 22.46 4.59 1.89
C THR A 52 23.05 4.38 3.27
N GLU A 53 22.60 5.20 4.21
CA GLU A 53 22.89 5.04 5.64
C GLU A 53 21.58 5.14 6.42
N PHE A 54 21.52 4.41 7.53
CA PHE A 54 20.40 4.43 8.46
C PHE A 54 20.92 4.70 9.87
N TYR A 55 20.21 5.52 10.60
CA TYR A 55 20.53 5.86 11.98
C TYR A 55 19.25 6.17 12.76
N GLU A 56 19.34 6.14 14.07
CA GLU A 56 18.19 6.37 14.94
C GLU A 56 18.29 7.75 15.59
N VAL A 57 17.17 8.48 15.62
CA VAL A 57 17.02 9.76 16.31
C VAL A 57 15.72 9.71 17.10
N ASN A 58 15.82 9.80 18.43
CA ASN A 58 14.66 9.78 19.33
C ASN A 58 13.71 8.60 19.11
N GLY A 59 14.26 7.40 18.88
CA GLY A 59 13.47 6.18 18.61
C GLY A 59 12.89 6.11 17.20
N GLN A 60 13.25 7.02 16.30
CA GLN A 60 12.82 7.00 14.91
C GLN A 60 13.99 6.67 13.98
N THR A 61 13.78 5.72 13.08
CA THR A 61 14.78 5.42 12.04
C THR A 61 14.74 6.48 10.97
N ILE A 62 15.88 7.09 10.76
CA ILE A 62 16.16 8.06 9.69
C ILE A 62 17.05 7.35 8.67
N GLY A 63 16.66 7.39 7.41
CA GLY A 63 17.54 7.01 6.31
C GLY A 63 18.05 8.22 5.56
N LYS A 64 19.24 8.11 5.02
CA LYS A 64 19.78 9.06 4.06
C LYS A 64 20.32 8.34 2.82
N LEU A 65 20.05 8.92 1.67
CA LEU A 65 20.54 8.50 0.37
C LEU A 65 21.51 9.55 -0.15
N GLY A 66 22.74 9.11 -0.38
CA GLY A 66 23.82 9.92 -0.95
C GLY A 66 24.03 9.59 -2.42
N ILE A 67 24.22 10.63 -3.22
CA ILE A 67 24.70 10.53 -4.61
C ILE A 67 26.00 11.31 -4.73
N TRP A 68 26.99 10.73 -5.39
CA TRP A 68 28.27 11.37 -5.62
C TRP A 68 28.15 12.48 -6.66
N ASP A 69 28.56 13.69 -6.30
CA ASP A 69 28.67 14.81 -7.22
C ASP A 69 30.13 14.93 -7.69
N GLY A 70 30.39 14.52 -8.94
CA GLY A 70 31.72 14.51 -9.52
C GLY A 70 32.29 15.91 -9.77
N GLU A 71 31.45 16.93 -9.92
CA GLU A 71 31.92 18.32 -10.09
C GLU A 71 32.36 18.90 -8.75
N LYS A 72 31.58 18.67 -7.69
CA LYS A 72 31.88 19.18 -6.34
C LYS A 72 32.80 18.24 -5.55
N GLN A 73 33.11 17.06 -6.08
CA GLN A 73 33.93 16.04 -5.42
C GLN A 73 33.43 15.71 -4.00
N GLN A 74 32.11 15.55 -3.84
CA GLN A 74 31.49 15.27 -2.54
C GLN A 74 30.20 14.47 -2.68
N TRP A 75 29.81 13.79 -1.61
CA TRP A 75 28.52 13.18 -1.46
C TRP A 75 27.44 14.21 -1.16
N ILE A 76 26.38 14.23 -1.94
CA ILE A 76 25.20 15.03 -1.64
C ILE A 76 24.16 14.10 -1.00
N TRP A 77 23.68 14.46 0.18
CA TRP A 77 22.81 13.63 0.99
C TRP A 77 21.41 14.23 1.11
N LYS A 78 20.39 13.39 1.02
CA LYS A 78 19.01 13.73 1.37
C LYS A 78 18.46 12.66 2.29
N SER A 79 17.65 13.07 3.28
CA SER A 79 17.16 12.20 4.35
C SER A 79 15.64 12.17 4.39
N ASP A 80 15.10 11.05 4.86
CA ASP A 80 13.69 10.92 5.22
C ASP A 80 13.53 9.88 6.34
N THR A 81 12.35 9.81 6.92
CA THR A 81 11.95 8.78 7.88
C THR A 81 10.87 7.91 7.27
N GLY A 82 10.60 6.76 7.86
CA GLY A 82 9.53 5.85 7.45
C GLY A 82 8.60 5.51 8.60
N THR A 83 7.57 4.77 8.28
CA THR A 83 6.64 4.20 9.24
C THR A 83 6.80 2.69 9.30
N GLU A 84 6.70 2.12 10.49
CA GLU A 84 6.74 0.67 10.70
C GLU A 84 5.57 -0.02 10.01
N SER A 85 5.84 -1.17 9.39
CA SER A 85 4.78 -2.03 8.88
C SER A 85 4.28 -2.99 9.97
N ASN A 86 3.00 -3.35 9.90
CA ASN A 86 2.37 -4.24 10.88
C ASN A 86 2.82 -5.72 10.79
N ILE A 87 3.50 -6.11 9.71
CA ILE A 87 3.81 -7.53 9.42
C ILE A 87 5.28 -7.85 9.64
N GLU A 88 6.19 -7.01 9.15
CA GLU A 88 7.63 -7.13 9.33
C GLU A 88 8.18 -5.73 9.65
N ALA A 89 8.06 -5.31 10.91
CA ALA A 89 8.27 -3.94 11.33
C ALA A 89 9.58 -3.33 10.80
N VAL A 90 10.70 -3.98 11.05
CA VAL A 90 12.02 -3.47 10.63
C VAL A 90 12.19 -3.47 9.11
N LYS A 91 11.85 -4.57 8.43
CA LYS A 91 11.98 -4.67 6.97
C LYS A 91 11.03 -3.71 6.25
N GLY A 92 9.80 -3.58 6.76
CA GLY A 92 8.81 -2.64 6.24
C GLY A 92 9.26 -1.20 6.41
N LEU A 93 9.79 -0.85 7.59
CA LEU A 93 10.35 0.46 7.91
C LEU A 93 11.50 0.83 6.95
N ILE A 94 12.51 -0.03 6.83
CA ILE A 94 13.67 0.20 5.94
C ILE A 94 13.21 0.36 4.49
N SER A 95 12.30 -0.50 4.02
CA SER A 95 11.75 -0.41 2.66
C SER A 95 10.96 0.89 2.43
N ASP A 96 10.20 1.35 3.42
CA ASP A 96 9.45 2.60 3.33
C ASP A 96 10.40 3.82 3.32
N VAL A 97 11.35 3.87 4.25
CA VAL A 97 12.40 4.90 4.27
C VAL A 97 13.11 4.99 2.92
N TYR A 98 13.50 3.85 2.34
CA TYR A 98 14.22 3.79 1.07
C TYR A 98 13.40 4.37 -0.10
N LYS A 99 12.12 4.02 -0.18
CA LYS A 99 11.20 4.56 -1.19
C LYS A 99 10.96 6.07 -1.01
N ARG A 100 10.92 6.54 0.24
CA ARG A 100 10.74 7.96 0.54
C ARG A 100 11.99 8.78 0.24
N MET A 101 13.18 8.23 0.50
CA MET A 101 14.44 8.92 0.17
C MET A 101 14.56 9.23 -1.32
N ILE A 102 14.14 8.33 -2.23
CA ILE A 102 14.22 8.58 -3.67
C ILE A 102 13.29 9.71 -4.11
N SER A 103 12.15 9.91 -3.42
CA SER A 103 11.27 11.03 -3.73
C SER A 103 11.91 12.38 -3.44
N ARG A 104 12.82 12.45 -2.44
CA ARG A 104 13.63 13.65 -2.17
C ARG A 104 14.58 13.97 -3.31
N TRP A 105 14.92 12.99 -4.13
CA TRP A 105 15.75 13.14 -5.33
C TRP A 105 14.95 13.44 -6.60
N GLY A 106 13.62 13.60 -6.48
CA GLY A 106 12.76 14.05 -7.56
C GLY A 106 11.98 12.94 -8.28
N VAL A 107 11.96 11.73 -7.75
CA VAL A 107 11.05 10.65 -8.23
C VAL A 107 9.71 10.81 -7.52
N VAL A 108 8.85 11.65 -8.09
CA VAL A 108 7.61 12.14 -7.43
C VAL A 108 6.34 11.89 -8.26
N GLU A 109 6.45 11.20 -9.40
CA GLU A 109 5.37 11.01 -10.36
C GLU A 109 4.09 10.44 -9.73
N LEU A 110 4.25 9.51 -8.78
CA LEU A 110 3.12 8.84 -8.17
C LEU A 110 2.27 9.76 -7.27
N TYR A 111 2.78 10.94 -6.89
CA TYR A 111 2.00 11.95 -6.17
C TYR A 111 0.92 12.61 -7.05
N SER A 112 1.07 12.56 -8.37
CA SER A 112 0.05 13.03 -9.33
C SER A 112 -1.01 11.96 -9.66
N SER A 113 -0.98 10.81 -8.99
CA SER A 113 -1.92 9.71 -9.25
C SER A 113 -3.37 10.17 -9.07
N PRO A 114 -4.25 9.85 -10.03
CA PRO A 114 -5.67 10.05 -9.82
C PRO A 114 -6.18 9.20 -8.63
N LYS A 115 -7.30 9.61 -8.06
CA LYS A 115 -7.96 8.79 -7.05
C LYS A 115 -8.49 7.49 -7.68
N ILE A 116 -8.00 6.35 -7.21
CA ILE A 116 -8.32 5.04 -7.75
C ILE A 116 -9.25 4.32 -6.78
N ILE A 117 -10.50 4.11 -7.19
CA ILE A 117 -11.50 3.39 -6.39
C ILE A 117 -12.04 2.24 -7.24
N LEU A 118 -11.89 1.01 -6.74
CA LEU A 118 -12.36 -0.22 -7.39
C LEU A 118 -13.42 -0.91 -6.54
N ASP A 119 -14.16 -1.85 -7.16
CA ASP A 119 -14.92 -2.81 -6.38
C ASP A 119 -13.94 -3.75 -5.66
N ASP A 120 -14.17 -3.98 -4.35
CA ASP A 120 -13.35 -4.91 -3.59
C ASP A 120 -13.65 -6.34 -4.03
N ASP A 121 -12.67 -7.01 -4.64
CA ASP A 121 -12.77 -8.39 -5.07
C ASP A 121 -12.31 -9.39 -3.99
N GLY A 122 -11.92 -8.89 -2.82
CA GLY A 122 -11.47 -9.70 -1.67
C GLY A 122 -10.05 -10.28 -1.80
N TYR A 123 -9.33 -9.99 -2.88
CA TYR A 123 -7.95 -10.50 -3.08
C TYR A 123 -6.85 -9.58 -2.53
N GLY A 124 -7.23 -8.42 -1.98
CA GLY A 124 -6.29 -7.47 -1.37
C GLY A 124 -5.18 -7.03 -2.34
N ASN A 125 -3.95 -6.96 -1.84
CA ASN A 125 -2.81 -6.41 -2.58
C ASN A 125 -2.26 -7.28 -3.72
N THR A 126 -2.71 -8.53 -3.88
CA THR A 126 -2.14 -9.46 -4.87
C THR A 126 -2.88 -9.49 -6.20
N GLY A 127 -3.91 -8.65 -6.34
CA GLY A 127 -4.85 -8.75 -7.44
C GLY A 127 -4.61 -7.79 -8.61
N TYR A 128 -3.80 -6.74 -8.43
CA TYR A 128 -3.77 -5.62 -9.35
C TYR A 128 -2.37 -5.25 -9.79
N ARG A 129 -2.23 -4.74 -11.02
CA ARG A 129 -0.99 -4.19 -11.56
C ARG A 129 -1.27 -3.05 -12.53
N VAL A 130 -0.31 -2.15 -12.67
CA VAL A 130 -0.30 -1.15 -13.74
C VAL A 130 0.01 -1.86 -15.05
N SER A 131 -0.82 -1.67 -16.08
CA SER A 131 -0.55 -2.16 -17.44
C SER A 131 -0.03 -1.07 -18.36
N GLU A 132 -0.53 0.15 -18.20
CA GLU A 132 -0.13 1.30 -18.99
C GLU A 132 -0.02 2.54 -18.11
N ILE A 133 0.98 3.37 -18.34
CA ILE A 133 1.16 4.66 -17.69
C ILE A 133 1.89 5.63 -18.63
N LEU A 134 1.40 6.86 -18.73
CA LEU A 134 2.05 7.94 -19.48
C LEU A 134 2.17 9.17 -18.57
N TYR A 135 3.10 10.04 -18.93
CA TYR A 135 3.43 11.24 -18.18
C TYR A 135 3.54 12.45 -19.13
N ASP A 136 3.23 13.62 -18.60
CA ASP A 136 3.51 14.90 -19.28
C ASP A 136 4.98 15.34 -19.15
N GLY A 137 5.30 16.51 -19.70
CA GLY A 137 6.64 17.10 -19.59
C GLY A 137 7.05 17.54 -18.18
N GLU A 138 6.07 17.65 -17.25
CA GLU A 138 6.28 17.96 -15.85
C GLU A 138 6.30 16.69 -14.98
N ARG A 139 6.16 15.51 -15.60
CA ARG A 139 6.15 14.17 -14.98
C ARG A 139 4.87 13.85 -14.20
N ASN A 140 3.78 14.58 -14.44
CA ASN A 140 2.49 14.18 -13.92
C ASN A 140 1.93 13.02 -14.75
N ILE A 141 1.21 12.12 -14.09
CA ILE A 141 0.52 11.03 -14.77
C ILE A 141 -0.60 11.61 -15.63
N THR A 142 -0.59 11.31 -16.93
CA THR A 142 -1.61 11.75 -17.89
C THR A 142 -2.48 10.61 -18.40
N HIS A 143 -2.01 9.38 -18.24
CA HIS A 143 -2.73 8.16 -18.60
C HIS A 143 -2.38 7.05 -17.61
N LEU A 144 -3.37 6.29 -17.17
CA LEU A 144 -3.19 5.17 -16.24
C LEU A 144 -4.21 4.08 -16.51
N VAL A 145 -3.73 2.85 -16.71
CA VAL A 145 -4.57 1.64 -16.82
C VAL A 145 -4.15 0.62 -15.79
N LEU A 146 -5.12 0.14 -15.02
CA LEU A 146 -4.93 -0.98 -14.11
C LEU A 146 -5.66 -2.22 -14.62
N VAL A 147 -5.00 -3.35 -14.47
CA VAL A 147 -5.59 -4.66 -14.75
C VAL A 147 -5.59 -5.53 -13.48
N ASN A 148 -6.57 -6.41 -13.39
CA ASN A 148 -6.60 -7.41 -12.33
C ASN A 148 -5.63 -8.58 -12.63
N ARG A 149 -5.53 -9.54 -11.71
CA ARG A 149 -4.69 -10.74 -11.84
C ARG A 149 -5.01 -11.62 -13.06
N PHE A 150 -6.18 -11.46 -13.65
CA PHE A 150 -6.57 -12.16 -14.87
C PHE A 150 -6.24 -11.37 -16.16
N GLY A 151 -5.60 -10.21 -16.03
CA GLY A 151 -5.29 -9.32 -17.14
C GLY A 151 -6.47 -8.48 -17.63
N LYS A 152 -7.65 -8.55 -16.96
CA LYS A 152 -8.80 -7.74 -17.30
C LYS A 152 -8.62 -6.31 -16.79
N GLU A 153 -8.88 -5.31 -17.65
CA GLU A 153 -8.91 -3.91 -17.27
C GLU A 153 -9.99 -3.65 -16.20
N VAL A 154 -9.61 -2.96 -15.12
CA VAL A 154 -10.49 -2.63 -14.00
C VAL A 154 -10.53 -1.13 -13.71
N PHE A 155 -9.56 -0.38 -14.24
CA PHE A 155 -9.49 1.07 -14.11
C PHE A 155 -8.77 1.66 -15.32
N ARG A 156 -9.34 2.74 -15.85
CA ARG A 156 -8.71 3.60 -16.86
C ARG A 156 -8.92 5.06 -16.50
N TRP A 157 -7.88 5.82 -16.62
CA TRP A 157 -7.92 7.26 -16.43
C TRP A 157 -7.05 7.94 -17.50
N ASP A 158 -7.58 9.01 -18.07
CA ASP A 158 -6.91 9.90 -19.00
C ASP A 158 -7.07 11.34 -18.51
N GLU A 159 -6.03 12.15 -18.60
CA GLU A 159 -6.08 13.54 -18.18
C GLU A 159 -7.18 14.30 -18.96
N GLY A 160 -7.99 15.09 -18.23
CA GLY A 160 -9.14 15.79 -18.81
C GLY A 160 -10.41 14.95 -18.94
N GLN A 161 -10.39 13.67 -18.64
CA GLN A 161 -11.56 12.80 -18.55
C GLN A 161 -11.89 12.46 -17.09
N ARG A 162 -13.18 12.31 -16.78
CA ARG A 162 -13.56 11.75 -15.47
C ARG A 162 -13.09 10.29 -15.39
N PRO A 163 -12.54 9.83 -14.26
CA PRO A 163 -12.11 8.44 -14.12
C PRO A 163 -13.24 7.48 -14.50
N GLN A 164 -13.02 6.66 -15.51
CA GLN A 164 -13.98 5.63 -15.90
C GLN A 164 -13.67 4.35 -15.13
N VAL A 165 -14.53 4.02 -14.15
CA VAL A 165 -14.58 2.69 -13.58
C VAL A 165 -15.30 1.79 -14.59
N VAL A 166 -14.60 0.83 -15.17
CA VAL A 166 -15.22 -0.15 -16.09
C VAL A 166 -16.15 -1.03 -15.27
N GLN A 167 -17.44 -0.67 -15.28
CA GLN A 167 -18.48 -1.48 -14.62
C GLN A 167 -18.68 -2.78 -15.39
N THR A 168 -18.50 -3.89 -14.72
CA THR A 168 -19.08 -5.15 -15.17
C THR A 168 -20.59 -5.01 -15.04
N THR A 169 -21.27 -5.02 -16.18
CA THR A 169 -22.71 -4.77 -16.35
C THR A 169 -23.56 -5.52 -15.32
N GLN A 170 -24.17 -4.79 -14.38
CA GLN A 170 -25.51 -5.05 -13.85
C GLN A 170 -26.18 -3.70 -13.52
N ARG A 171 -27.26 -3.49 -14.17
CA ARG A 171 -28.39 -2.52 -14.12
C ARG A 171 -28.26 -1.22 -13.28
N ALA A 172 -28.56 -0.15 -13.97
CA ALA A 172 -28.58 1.27 -13.58
C ALA A 172 -29.54 1.64 -12.43
N VAL A 173 -29.07 2.59 -11.58
CA VAL A 173 -29.91 3.56 -10.84
C VAL A 173 -29.18 4.92 -10.88
N ALA A 174 -29.96 6.00 -11.07
CA ALA A 174 -29.55 7.35 -11.42
C ALA A 174 -28.74 8.11 -10.33
N PRO A 175 -28.03 9.21 -10.71
CA PRO A 175 -27.06 9.87 -9.83
C PRO A 175 -27.67 10.93 -8.92
N GLN A 176 -27.20 10.98 -7.68
CA GLN A 176 -27.37 12.15 -6.81
C GLN A 176 -26.03 12.81 -6.52
N ASN A 177 -26.03 14.14 -6.48
CA ASN A 177 -24.93 15.07 -6.24
C ASN A 177 -24.05 14.72 -5.05
N VAL A 178 -22.73 14.78 -5.23
CA VAL A 178 -21.75 14.76 -4.13
C VAL A 178 -20.87 16.00 -4.20
N GLN A 179 -20.99 16.81 -3.14
CA GLN A 179 -20.08 17.91 -2.81
C GLN A 179 -18.68 17.38 -2.49
N THR A 180 -17.68 18.15 -2.91
CA THR A 180 -16.27 17.92 -2.61
C THR A 180 -15.98 18.30 -1.17
N ASP A 181 -15.61 17.31 -0.35
CA ASP A 181 -15.05 17.54 0.98
C ASP A 181 -13.64 16.96 1.11
N ALA A 182 -12.85 17.62 1.94
CA ALA A 182 -11.43 17.45 2.18
C ALA A 182 -10.99 16.01 2.45
N LEU A 183 -9.71 15.75 2.17
CA LEU A 183 -8.98 14.52 2.41
C LEU A 183 -9.08 14.04 3.87
N ASP A 184 -10.12 13.29 4.20
CA ASP A 184 -10.16 12.52 5.43
C ASP A 184 -9.37 11.22 5.25
N TYR A 185 -8.24 11.14 5.91
CA TYR A 185 -7.47 9.92 6.09
C TYR A 185 -8.31 8.94 6.93
N VAL A 186 -9.02 8.03 6.28
CA VAL A 186 -9.76 6.98 6.98
C VAL A 186 -8.77 5.93 7.45
N VAL A 187 -8.38 6.03 8.73
CA VAL A 187 -7.63 4.96 9.41
C VAL A 187 -8.51 3.71 9.45
N GLU A 188 -7.99 2.58 8.92
CA GLU A 188 -8.68 1.28 8.99
C GLU A 188 -8.98 0.95 10.45
N THR A 189 -10.26 0.72 10.77
CA THR A 189 -10.67 0.39 12.14
C THR A 189 -10.27 -1.04 12.52
N GLU A 190 -10.20 -1.32 13.83
CA GLU A 190 -9.96 -2.67 14.34
C GLU A 190 -11.04 -3.66 13.88
N MET A 191 -12.27 -3.17 13.69
CA MET A 191 -13.38 -3.96 13.17
C MET A 191 -13.15 -4.35 11.70
N ASP A 192 -12.62 -3.44 10.89
CA ASP A 192 -12.32 -3.71 9.48
C ASP A 192 -11.17 -4.71 9.34
N LYS A 193 -10.14 -4.57 10.18
CA LYS A 193 -9.03 -5.54 10.26
C LYS A 193 -9.54 -6.94 10.63
N LEU A 194 -10.42 -7.05 11.63
CA LEU A 194 -11.00 -8.31 12.07
C LEU A 194 -11.86 -8.96 10.97
N LYS A 195 -12.71 -8.19 10.30
CA LYS A 195 -13.54 -8.68 9.19
C LYS A 195 -12.69 -9.18 8.03
N ARG A 196 -11.70 -8.40 7.61
CA ARG A 196 -10.78 -8.77 6.52
C ARG A 196 -10.02 -10.04 6.84
N PHE A 197 -9.47 -10.15 8.05
CA PHE A 197 -8.76 -11.33 8.51
C PHE A 197 -9.66 -12.58 8.47
N TYR A 198 -10.88 -12.48 8.96
CA TYR A 198 -11.85 -13.57 8.93
C TYR A 198 -12.13 -14.03 7.48
N GLN A 199 -12.42 -13.10 6.59
CA GLN A 199 -12.73 -13.42 5.18
C GLN A 199 -11.55 -14.08 4.46
N SER A 200 -10.31 -13.63 4.74
CA SER A 200 -9.11 -14.16 4.08
C SER A 200 -8.74 -15.58 4.50
N LYS A 201 -9.00 -15.96 5.76
CA LYS A 201 -8.52 -17.21 6.35
C LYS A 201 -9.59 -18.31 6.44
N PHE A 202 -10.85 -17.95 6.62
CA PHE A 202 -11.93 -18.88 6.95
C PHE A 202 -12.06 -20.06 5.97
N ARG A 203 -11.95 -19.76 4.65
CA ARG A 203 -12.13 -20.78 3.60
C ARG A 203 -10.98 -21.79 3.49
N THR A 204 -9.83 -21.49 4.06
CA THR A 204 -8.62 -22.33 3.99
C THR A 204 -8.45 -23.22 5.22
N MET A 205 -9.33 -23.09 6.21
CA MET A 205 -9.27 -23.80 7.48
C MET A 205 -10.08 -25.10 7.46
N SER A 206 -9.66 -26.07 8.29
CA SER A 206 -10.46 -27.27 8.55
C SER A 206 -11.80 -26.92 9.24
N PRO A 207 -12.83 -27.80 9.19
CA PRO A 207 -14.11 -27.53 9.85
C PRO A 207 -13.97 -27.26 11.36
N GLU A 208 -13.04 -27.93 12.04
CA GLU A 208 -12.75 -27.73 13.46
C GLU A 208 -12.12 -26.35 13.72
N GLU A 209 -11.16 -25.97 12.88
CA GLU A 209 -10.55 -24.64 12.94
C GLU A 209 -11.57 -23.54 12.64
N GLN A 210 -12.48 -23.74 11.69
CA GLN A 210 -13.53 -22.78 11.35
C GLN A 210 -14.44 -22.48 12.55
N LYS A 211 -14.76 -23.50 13.36
CA LYS A 211 -15.55 -23.32 14.58
C LYS A 211 -14.83 -22.42 15.58
N VAL A 212 -13.58 -22.76 15.92
CA VAL A 212 -12.75 -21.99 16.86
C VAL A 212 -12.49 -20.58 16.35
N PHE A 213 -12.35 -20.42 15.02
CA PHE A 213 -12.14 -19.13 14.38
C PHE A 213 -13.39 -18.24 14.40
N THR A 214 -14.58 -18.85 14.31
CA THR A 214 -15.84 -18.13 14.45
C THR A 214 -16.00 -17.59 15.86
N GLU A 215 -15.71 -18.40 16.88
CA GLU A 215 -15.71 -17.99 18.30
C GLU A 215 -14.72 -16.85 18.57
N PHE A 216 -13.51 -16.93 18.01
CA PHE A 216 -12.51 -15.86 18.03
C PHE A 216 -13.05 -14.55 17.45
N LYS A 217 -13.61 -14.61 16.23
CA LYS A 217 -14.17 -13.44 15.55
C LYS A 217 -15.27 -12.79 16.38
N ASP A 218 -16.21 -13.58 16.90
CA ASP A 218 -17.35 -13.06 17.66
C ASP A 218 -16.92 -12.49 19.02
N PHE A 219 -15.92 -13.06 19.67
CA PHE A 219 -15.33 -12.52 20.90
C PHE A 219 -14.71 -11.13 20.67
N TYR A 220 -13.84 -11.01 19.67
CA TYR A 220 -13.17 -9.73 19.40
C TYR A 220 -14.11 -8.69 18.78
N LYS A 221 -15.08 -9.10 17.98
CA LYS A 221 -16.15 -8.23 17.50
C LYS A 221 -16.89 -7.59 18.68
N ASN A 222 -17.38 -8.39 19.61
CA ASN A 222 -18.08 -7.92 20.82
C ASN A 222 -17.19 -7.00 21.67
N LYS A 223 -15.91 -7.30 21.79
CA LYS A 223 -14.95 -6.50 22.57
C LYS A 223 -14.73 -5.13 21.94
N ILE A 224 -14.59 -5.06 20.62
CA ILE A 224 -14.41 -3.81 19.87
C ILE A 224 -15.69 -2.96 19.95
N GLU A 225 -16.87 -3.57 19.74
CA GLU A 225 -18.18 -2.86 19.76
C GLU A 225 -18.51 -2.28 21.14
N LYS A 226 -18.21 -3.00 22.22
CA LYS A 226 -18.61 -2.57 23.60
C LYS A 226 -17.65 -1.56 24.23
N SER A 227 -16.35 -1.64 23.96
CA SER A 227 -15.35 -0.86 24.72
C SER A 227 -14.31 -0.16 23.85
N GLY A 228 -14.39 -0.31 22.53
CA GLY A 228 -13.29 0.02 21.63
C GLY A 228 -12.06 -0.88 21.87
N TRP A 229 -11.06 -0.76 21.02
CA TRP A 229 -9.77 -1.40 21.25
C TRP A 229 -8.87 -0.49 22.10
N LYS A 230 -8.48 -0.97 23.27
CA LYS A 230 -7.61 -0.22 24.21
C LYS A 230 -6.16 -0.71 24.22
N GLY A 231 -5.79 -1.60 23.30
CA GLY A 231 -4.41 -2.11 23.15
C GLY A 231 -3.56 -1.21 22.24
N ASN A 232 -2.24 -1.38 22.30
CA ASN A 232 -1.29 -0.56 21.52
C ASN A 232 -1.44 -0.74 20.01
N THR A 233 -1.65 -1.96 19.55
CA THR A 233 -1.89 -2.29 18.13
C THR A 233 -2.85 -3.45 18.03
N PHE A 234 -3.86 -3.35 17.17
CA PHE A 234 -4.76 -4.46 16.89
C PHE A 234 -4.12 -5.39 15.86
N ASP A 235 -3.28 -6.30 16.33
CA ASP A 235 -2.65 -7.35 15.52
C ASP A 235 -3.51 -8.62 15.59
N VAL A 236 -4.39 -8.75 14.62
CA VAL A 236 -5.37 -9.83 14.58
C VAL A 236 -4.74 -11.20 14.30
N ASP A 237 -3.60 -11.27 13.60
CA ASP A 237 -2.87 -12.51 13.34
C ASP A 237 -2.28 -13.07 14.64
N ASN A 238 -1.63 -12.24 15.45
CA ASN A 238 -1.09 -12.65 16.75
C ASN A 238 -2.18 -12.99 17.77
N LEU A 239 -3.29 -12.25 17.75
CA LEU A 239 -4.44 -12.54 18.60
C LEU A 239 -5.06 -13.89 18.23
N TRP A 240 -5.20 -14.19 16.94
CA TRP A 240 -5.67 -15.49 16.46
C TRP A 240 -4.74 -16.62 16.84
N LEU A 241 -3.43 -16.46 16.66
CA LEU A 241 -2.46 -17.48 17.00
C LEU A 241 -2.52 -17.87 18.50
N ARG A 242 -2.63 -16.88 19.39
CA ARG A 242 -2.80 -17.08 20.83
C ARG A 242 -4.14 -17.77 21.15
N TRP A 243 -5.22 -17.31 20.52
CA TRP A 243 -6.55 -17.90 20.71
C TRP A 243 -6.58 -19.36 20.26
N LYS A 244 -6.05 -19.67 19.09
CA LYS A 244 -5.94 -21.01 18.53
C LYS A 244 -5.16 -21.93 19.48
N ASN A 245 -3.99 -21.51 19.94
CA ASN A 245 -3.16 -22.29 20.86
C ASN A 245 -3.83 -22.59 22.18
N ASN A 246 -4.67 -21.68 22.68
CA ASN A 246 -5.38 -21.87 23.95
C ASN A 246 -6.63 -22.75 23.81
N ASN A 247 -7.33 -22.70 22.67
CA ASN A 247 -8.63 -23.34 22.51
C ASN A 247 -8.59 -24.64 21.70
N MET A 248 -7.55 -24.91 20.89
CA MET A 248 -7.38 -26.18 20.18
C MET A 248 -6.63 -27.25 20.99
N LYS A 249 -5.81 -26.86 22.00
CA LYS A 249 -5.12 -27.82 22.88
C LYS A 249 -6.03 -28.54 23.88
N THR A 250 -7.26 -28.08 24.06
CA THR A 250 -8.21 -28.64 25.06
C THR A 250 -9.03 -29.80 24.52
N GLN A 251 -8.88 -30.21 23.25
CA GLN A 251 -9.64 -31.32 22.67
C GLN A 251 -8.85 -32.62 22.47
N THR A 252 -7.61 -32.68 23.00
CA THR A 252 -6.77 -33.88 22.98
C THR A 252 -6.58 -34.44 24.38
N LYS A 253 -7.68 -34.67 25.12
CA LYS A 253 -7.72 -35.51 26.33
C LYS A 253 -8.97 -36.36 26.33
#